data_15b86950ea76052d9e69ea408ea67874
#
_entry.id   15b86950ea76052d9e69ea408ea67874
#
_cell.length_a   1.000
_cell.length_b   1.000
_cell.length_c   1.000
_cell.angle_alpha   90.00
_cell.angle_beta   90.00
_cell.angle_gamma   90.00
#
_symmetry.space_group_name_H-M   'P 1'
#
loop_
_entity.id
_entity.type
_entity.pdbx_description
1 polymer ?
#
loop_
_entity_poly.entity_id
_entity_poly.type
_entity_poly.pdbx_seq_one_letter_code
_entity_poly.pdbx_strand_id
1 'polypeptide(L)'
;MRHANLALDLHIAEKRYGARTVLRDVGIGLRQGEVVSLIGASGCGKSSFLSIASGLDRDFRGEIKLHGQPLDGVHRDIGFIFQEPRLFPWLTVAQNVAFDSDNDAAAQKLSTRLLTEVGLQEQAQSLPKQLSGGQAQRAAIARGLFSHPRVLLLDEPFSAVDAFTRMKLQDLLLKVARQRELTVLLVTHDIDEALYLSDRIILLDGVGSPAVTEFRPPPRPRGRGDVALAALKSSIIDRLHAVHAI
;
A
#
# COMPACT_ATOMS: atom_id res chain seq x y z
N MET A 1 -0.79 -1.83 -27.80
CA MET A 1 -2.16 -1.76 -27.25
C MET A 1 -2.19 -2.26 -25.80
N ARG A 2 -1.51 -1.60 -24.80
CA ARG A 2 -1.44 -2.08 -23.38
C ARG A 2 -1.81 -1.03 -22.33
N HIS A 3 -2.29 0.16 -22.70
CA HIS A 3 -2.51 1.27 -21.73
C HIS A 3 -3.97 1.62 -21.45
N ALA A 4 -4.95 0.85 -21.89
CA ALA A 4 -6.35 1.30 -21.90
C ALA A 4 -7.09 1.27 -20.56
N ASN A 5 -6.52 0.77 -19.44
CA ASN A 5 -7.25 0.73 -18.14
C ASN A 5 -6.32 0.70 -16.92
N LEU A 6 -5.26 1.52 -16.90
CA LEU A 6 -4.41 1.64 -15.73
C LEU A 6 -4.96 2.73 -14.80
N ALA A 7 -5.14 2.38 -13.52
CA ALA A 7 -5.46 3.34 -12.48
C ALA A 7 -4.25 4.21 -12.13
N LEU A 8 -3.06 3.59 -12.09
CA LEU A 8 -1.79 4.26 -11.85
C LEU A 8 -0.73 3.66 -12.78
N ASP A 9 0.01 4.50 -13.48
CA ASP A 9 1.10 4.12 -14.38
C ASP A 9 2.35 4.89 -14.00
N LEU A 10 3.43 4.18 -13.64
CA LEU A 10 4.69 4.77 -13.21
C LEU A 10 5.81 4.32 -14.13
N HIS A 11 6.57 5.27 -14.63
CA HIS A 11 7.84 5.02 -15.29
C HIS A 11 8.91 5.90 -14.65
N ILE A 12 9.76 5.31 -13.82
CA ILE A 12 10.85 5.97 -13.13
C ILE A 12 12.14 5.63 -13.86
N ALA A 13 12.63 6.57 -14.68
CA ALA A 13 13.90 6.41 -15.37
C ALA A 13 15.07 6.45 -14.37
N GLU A 14 15.01 7.35 -13.38
CA GLU A 14 16.03 7.43 -12.34
C GLU A 14 15.52 8.14 -11.08
N LYS A 15 15.84 7.59 -9.89
CA LYS A 15 15.79 8.28 -8.60
C LYS A 15 17.13 8.19 -7.90
N ARG A 16 17.63 9.34 -7.41
CA ARG A 16 18.90 9.45 -6.70
C ARG A 16 18.75 10.17 -5.37
N TYR A 17 19.62 9.82 -4.42
CA TYR A 17 19.88 10.59 -3.21
C TYR A 17 21.38 10.91 -3.18
N GLY A 18 21.73 12.15 -3.50
CA GLY A 18 23.12 12.56 -3.71
C GLY A 18 23.76 11.75 -4.86
N ALA A 19 24.87 11.08 -4.59
CA ALA A 19 25.58 10.25 -5.57
C ALA A 19 24.96 8.84 -5.74
N ARG A 20 24.07 8.40 -4.84
CA ARG A 20 23.50 7.04 -4.86
C ARG A 20 22.25 6.98 -5.72
N THR A 21 22.26 6.16 -6.76
CA THR A 21 21.04 5.78 -7.50
C THR A 21 20.28 4.74 -6.69
N VAL A 22 18.97 4.95 -6.49
CA VAL A 22 18.09 4.07 -5.71
C VAL A 22 17.10 3.32 -6.62
N LEU A 23 16.58 3.99 -7.63
CA LEU A 23 15.74 3.37 -8.66
C LEU A 23 16.30 3.73 -10.03
N ARG A 24 16.26 2.76 -10.96
CA ARG A 24 16.67 2.96 -12.35
C ARG A 24 15.79 2.11 -13.26
N ASP A 25 15.18 2.75 -14.25
CA ASP A 25 14.37 2.14 -15.31
C ASP A 25 13.29 1.16 -14.77
N VAL A 26 12.52 1.65 -13.78
CA VAL A 26 11.44 0.89 -13.14
C VAL A 26 10.11 1.34 -13.70
N GLY A 27 9.42 0.42 -14.39
CA GLY A 27 8.06 0.65 -14.94
C GLY A 27 7.04 -0.27 -14.29
N ILE A 28 6.00 0.30 -13.64
CA ILE A 28 4.93 -0.47 -12.99
C ILE A 28 3.58 0.19 -13.29
N GLY A 29 2.70 -0.55 -13.97
CA GLY A 29 1.31 -0.16 -14.16
C GLY A 29 0.37 -0.95 -13.26
N LEU A 30 -0.57 -0.29 -12.59
CA LEU A 30 -1.61 -0.89 -11.75
C LEU A 30 -2.96 -0.83 -12.49
N ARG A 31 -3.63 -1.96 -12.64
CA ARG A 31 -4.98 -2.00 -13.22
C ARG A 31 -6.00 -1.58 -12.19
N GLN A 32 -7.12 -1.04 -12.64
CA GLN A 32 -8.22 -0.70 -11.76
C GLN A 32 -8.70 -1.94 -10.97
N GLY A 33 -8.84 -1.80 -9.65
CA GLY A 33 -9.27 -2.86 -8.73
C GLY A 33 -8.21 -3.95 -8.46
N GLU A 34 -6.99 -3.82 -9.03
CA GLU A 34 -5.89 -4.77 -8.81
C GLU A 34 -5.22 -4.52 -7.46
N VAL A 35 -4.90 -5.59 -6.75
CA VAL A 35 -4.04 -5.55 -5.56
C VAL A 35 -2.64 -6.03 -5.94
N VAL A 36 -1.66 -5.16 -5.86
CA VAL A 36 -0.26 -5.44 -6.20
C VAL A 36 0.61 -5.30 -4.98
N SER A 37 1.47 -6.28 -4.70
CA SER A 37 2.54 -6.15 -3.71
C SER A 37 3.88 -5.87 -4.38
N LEU A 38 4.61 -4.94 -3.79
CA LEU A 38 5.99 -4.63 -4.11
C LEU A 38 6.89 -5.20 -3.02
N ILE A 39 7.69 -6.18 -3.36
CA ILE A 39 8.65 -6.83 -2.45
C ILE A 39 10.09 -6.59 -2.90
N GLY A 40 11.05 -6.90 -2.07
CA GLY A 40 12.48 -6.77 -2.36
C GLY A 40 13.29 -6.52 -1.09
N ALA A 41 14.62 -6.50 -1.21
CA ALA A 41 15.50 -6.30 -0.10
C ALA A 41 15.31 -4.97 0.62
N SER A 42 15.82 -4.90 1.85
CA SER A 42 15.89 -3.64 2.57
C SER A 42 16.79 -2.66 1.79
N GLY A 43 16.32 -1.43 1.63
CA GLY A 43 17.06 -0.38 0.91
C GLY A 43 17.08 -0.47 -0.62
N CYS A 44 16.30 -1.39 -1.26
CA CYS A 44 16.19 -1.48 -2.72
C CYS A 44 15.31 -0.38 -3.35
N GLY A 45 14.73 0.52 -2.56
CA GLY A 45 13.96 1.66 -3.07
C GLY A 45 12.44 1.56 -2.99
N LYS A 46 11.86 0.54 -2.31
CA LYS A 46 10.40 0.35 -2.21
C LYS A 46 9.66 1.58 -1.65
N SER A 47 10.13 2.13 -0.53
CA SER A 47 9.50 3.33 0.08
C SER A 47 9.72 4.57 -0.79
N SER A 48 10.87 4.70 -1.48
CA SER A 48 11.08 5.76 -2.47
C SER A 48 10.12 5.63 -3.66
N PHE A 49 9.94 4.41 -4.16
CA PHE A 49 8.95 4.13 -5.20
C PHE A 49 7.53 4.53 -4.77
N LEU A 50 7.16 4.16 -3.55
CA LEU A 50 5.84 4.48 -3.00
C LEU A 50 5.65 5.99 -2.79
N SER A 51 6.69 6.70 -2.31
CA SER A 51 6.67 8.17 -2.15
C SER A 51 6.53 8.88 -3.49
N ILE A 52 7.18 8.38 -4.54
CA ILE A 52 7.01 8.88 -5.91
C ILE A 52 5.58 8.58 -6.38
N ALA A 53 5.10 7.34 -6.22
CA ALA A 53 3.76 6.91 -6.63
C ALA A 53 2.63 7.75 -5.99
N SER A 54 2.86 8.28 -4.79
CA SER A 54 1.90 9.14 -4.07
C SER A 54 1.97 10.62 -4.47
N GLY A 55 2.97 11.02 -5.26
CA GLY A 55 3.24 12.42 -5.57
C GLY A 55 3.92 13.20 -4.44
N LEU A 56 4.33 12.53 -3.34
CA LEU A 56 5.06 13.16 -2.24
C LEU A 56 6.52 13.47 -2.61
N ASP A 57 7.16 12.61 -3.38
CA ASP A 57 8.52 12.81 -3.88
C ASP A 57 8.46 13.13 -5.39
N ARG A 58 8.87 14.34 -5.75
CA ARG A 58 8.88 14.85 -7.12
C ARG A 58 10.29 14.94 -7.69
N ASP A 59 11.32 14.69 -6.88
CA ASP A 59 12.72 14.74 -7.29
C ASP A 59 13.14 13.39 -7.90
N PHE A 60 12.64 13.11 -9.12
CA PHE A 60 13.01 11.94 -9.91
C PHE A 60 12.94 12.27 -11.40
N ARG A 61 13.51 11.39 -12.23
CA ARG A 61 13.36 11.45 -13.69
C ARG A 61 12.39 10.37 -14.13
N GLY A 62 11.38 10.76 -14.88
CA GLY A 62 10.34 9.84 -15.34
C GLY A 62 8.97 10.51 -15.41
N GLU A 63 7.93 9.69 -15.46
CA GLU A 63 6.55 10.17 -15.45
C GLU A 63 5.65 9.28 -14.60
N ILE A 64 4.59 9.89 -14.06
CA ILE A 64 3.51 9.19 -13.39
C ILE A 64 2.20 9.64 -14.01
N LYS A 65 1.31 8.68 -14.26
CA LYS A 65 -0.05 8.96 -14.72
C LYS A 65 -1.07 8.34 -13.77
N LEU A 66 -1.99 9.14 -13.29
CA LEU A 66 -3.17 8.71 -12.54
C LEU A 66 -4.37 8.73 -13.49
N HIS A 67 -5.03 7.59 -13.71
CA HIS A 67 -6.13 7.46 -14.68
C HIS A 67 -5.81 8.03 -16.07
N GLY A 68 -4.57 7.82 -16.52
CA GLY A 68 -4.07 8.30 -17.81
C GLY A 68 -3.68 9.79 -17.88
N GLN A 69 -3.86 10.55 -16.78
CA GLN A 69 -3.46 11.96 -16.69
C GLN A 69 -2.15 12.09 -15.90
N PRO A 70 -1.25 13.01 -16.30
CA PRO A 70 -0.03 13.26 -15.54
C PRO A 70 -0.35 13.61 -14.07
N LEU A 71 0.38 12.99 -13.13
CA LEU A 71 0.27 13.27 -11.71
C LEU A 71 1.33 14.32 -11.34
N ASP A 72 0.88 15.51 -10.96
CA ASP A 72 1.75 16.60 -10.49
C ASP A 72 1.51 16.88 -9.00
N GLY A 73 2.09 16.03 -8.14
CA GLY A 73 1.98 16.13 -6.69
C GLY A 73 0.89 15.26 -6.08
N VAL A 74 0.54 15.57 -4.83
CA VAL A 74 -0.44 14.80 -4.06
C VAL A 74 -1.83 14.95 -4.65
N HIS A 75 -2.58 13.84 -4.78
CA HIS A 75 -3.92 13.82 -5.34
C HIS A 75 -4.91 13.13 -4.40
N ARG A 76 -6.14 13.67 -4.27
CA ARG A 76 -7.20 13.14 -3.39
C ARG A 76 -7.64 11.72 -3.73
N ASP A 77 -7.48 11.28 -4.98
CA ASP A 77 -7.79 9.91 -5.41
C ASP A 77 -6.73 8.89 -4.94
N ILE A 78 -5.63 9.35 -4.32
CA ILE A 78 -4.59 8.50 -3.75
C ILE A 78 -4.62 8.61 -2.23
N GLY A 79 -5.01 7.52 -1.55
CA GLY A 79 -4.84 7.35 -0.12
C GLY A 79 -3.47 6.77 0.20
N PHE A 80 -2.82 7.26 1.27
CA PHE A 80 -1.52 6.76 1.70
C PHE A 80 -1.57 6.30 3.17
N ILE A 81 -1.12 5.08 3.42
CA ILE A 81 -1.01 4.50 4.75
C ILE A 81 0.46 4.21 5.02
N PHE A 82 1.01 4.93 6.00
CA PHE A 82 2.41 4.78 6.41
C PHE A 82 2.60 3.54 7.28
N GLN A 83 3.84 3.07 7.39
CA GLN A 83 4.25 1.98 8.28
C GLN A 83 3.84 2.27 9.73
N GLU A 84 4.14 3.47 10.21
CA GLU A 84 3.59 3.98 11.47
C GLU A 84 2.23 4.64 11.24
N PRO A 85 1.24 4.47 12.10
CA PRO A 85 -0.10 5.05 11.93
C PRO A 85 -0.12 6.58 11.78
N ARG A 86 0.88 7.29 12.34
CA ARG A 86 1.05 8.76 12.30
C ARG A 86 -0.25 9.50 12.61
N LEU A 87 -0.95 9.05 13.66
CA LEU A 87 -2.14 9.74 14.15
C LEU A 87 -1.72 11.00 14.92
N PHE A 88 -2.50 12.07 14.77
CA PHE A 88 -2.29 13.30 15.54
C PHE A 88 -2.61 13.04 17.01
N PRO A 89 -1.66 13.13 17.95
CA PRO A 89 -1.84 12.69 19.33
C PRO A 89 -2.84 13.52 20.14
N TRP A 90 -3.14 14.73 19.69
CA TRP A 90 -4.09 15.65 20.33
C TRP A 90 -5.53 15.56 19.77
N LEU A 91 -5.74 14.79 18.71
CA LEU A 91 -7.06 14.55 18.11
C LEU A 91 -7.61 13.20 18.54
N THR A 92 -8.93 13.12 18.72
CA THR A 92 -9.61 11.83 18.88
C THR A 92 -9.46 10.96 17.63
N VAL A 93 -9.79 9.68 17.73
CA VAL A 93 -9.78 8.76 16.59
C VAL A 93 -10.72 9.24 15.48
N ALA A 94 -11.93 9.70 15.85
CA ALA A 94 -12.88 10.24 14.87
C ALA A 94 -12.36 11.50 14.18
N GLN A 95 -11.74 12.40 14.93
CA GLN A 95 -11.11 13.61 14.40
C GLN A 95 -9.89 13.29 13.52
N ASN A 96 -9.09 12.29 13.89
CA ASN A 96 -7.99 11.80 13.04
C ASN A 96 -8.49 11.30 11.70
N VAL A 97 -9.60 10.56 11.67
CA VAL A 97 -10.20 10.03 10.42
C VAL A 97 -10.71 11.17 9.54
N ALA A 98 -11.35 12.18 10.13
CA ALA A 98 -11.94 13.32 9.43
C ALA A 98 -11.00 14.54 9.32
N PHE A 99 -9.70 14.39 9.54
CA PHE A 99 -8.75 15.50 9.69
C PHE A 99 -8.75 16.48 8.52
N ASP A 100 -8.92 15.98 7.30
CA ASP A 100 -8.91 16.80 6.07
C ASP A 100 -10.32 17.27 5.67
N SER A 101 -11.14 17.65 6.65
CA SER A 101 -12.52 18.11 6.41
C SER A 101 -12.87 19.31 7.30
N ASP A 102 -13.90 20.04 6.87
CA ASP A 102 -14.47 21.15 7.63
C ASP A 102 -15.20 20.69 8.93
N ASN A 103 -15.11 19.39 9.27
CA ASN A 103 -15.73 18.77 10.43
C ASN A 103 -17.26 18.99 10.50
N ASP A 104 -17.89 19.07 9.36
CA ASP A 104 -19.34 19.20 9.22
C ASP A 104 -20.09 17.88 9.53
N ALA A 105 -21.40 17.91 9.52
CA ALA A 105 -22.23 16.72 9.79
C ALA A 105 -22.00 15.57 8.80
N ALA A 106 -21.65 15.88 7.55
CA ALA A 106 -21.35 14.86 6.52
C ALA A 106 -20.02 14.17 6.82
N ALA A 107 -18.98 14.93 7.18
CA ALA A 107 -17.68 14.41 7.59
C ALA A 107 -17.77 13.53 8.83
N GLN A 108 -18.54 13.95 9.84
CA GLN A 108 -18.77 13.18 11.07
C GLN A 108 -19.49 11.85 10.77
N LYS A 109 -20.51 11.87 9.92
CA LYS A 109 -21.25 10.67 9.49
C LYS A 109 -20.33 9.72 8.73
N LEU A 110 -19.48 10.24 7.84
CA LEU A 110 -18.50 9.43 7.09
C LEU A 110 -17.45 8.83 8.04
N SER A 111 -16.89 9.61 8.94
CA SER A 111 -15.94 9.13 9.96
C SER A 111 -16.54 8.00 10.80
N THR A 112 -17.77 8.16 11.30
CA THR A 112 -18.48 7.13 12.06
C THR A 112 -18.65 5.85 11.24
N ARG A 113 -19.06 5.97 9.98
CA ARG A 113 -19.19 4.82 9.08
C ARG A 113 -17.86 4.10 8.87
N LEU A 114 -16.78 4.83 8.59
CA LEU A 114 -15.46 4.26 8.39
C LEU A 114 -14.95 3.55 9.65
N LEU A 115 -15.15 4.17 10.83
CA LEU A 115 -14.77 3.55 12.09
C LEU A 115 -15.57 2.27 12.37
N THR A 116 -16.85 2.20 11.98
CA THR A 116 -17.63 0.97 12.05
C THR A 116 -17.08 -0.11 11.09
N GLU A 117 -16.72 0.26 9.85
CA GLU A 117 -16.14 -0.67 8.87
C GLU A 117 -14.83 -1.31 9.36
N VAL A 118 -14.00 -0.53 10.10
CA VAL A 118 -12.73 -1.04 10.67
C VAL A 118 -12.88 -1.58 12.10
N GLY A 119 -14.11 -1.61 12.66
CA GLY A 119 -14.40 -2.12 14.00
C GLY A 119 -13.81 -1.28 15.13
N LEU A 120 -13.90 0.04 15.03
CA LEU A 120 -13.41 1.03 16.03
C LEU A 120 -14.48 2.02 16.48
N GLN A 121 -15.75 1.70 16.33
CA GLN A 121 -16.83 2.60 16.74
C GLN A 121 -16.80 3.01 18.22
N GLU A 122 -16.41 2.07 19.10
CA GLU A 122 -16.29 2.32 20.54
C GLU A 122 -15.10 3.20 20.89
N GLN A 123 -14.05 3.21 20.07
CA GLN A 123 -12.84 4.01 20.25
C GLN A 123 -12.91 5.37 19.56
N ALA A 124 -14.05 5.76 18.98
CA ALA A 124 -14.18 7.00 18.22
C ALA A 124 -13.74 8.25 18.99
N GLN A 125 -14.00 8.32 20.30
CA GLN A 125 -13.64 9.42 21.18
C GLN A 125 -12.30 9.23 21.91
N SER A 126 -11.63 8.10 21.74
CA SER A 126 -10.33 7.83 22.36
C SER A 126 -9.23 8.66 21.70
N LEU A 127 -8.19 8.98 22.47
CA LEU A 127 -6.95 9.55 21.93
C LEU A 127 -6.01 8.44 21.45
N PRO A 128 -5.10 8.70 20.49
CA PRO A 128 -4.18 7.70 19.96
C PRO A 128 -3.38 6.93 21.02
N LYS A 129 -2.97 7.57 22.11
CA LYS A 129 -2.23 6.95 23.23
C LYS A 129 -3.02 5.86 23.97
N GLN A 130 -4.32 5.80 23.78
CA GLN A 130 -5.21 4.83 24.43
C GLN A 130 -5.46 3.59 23.52
N LEU A 131 -4.94 3.61 22.30
CA LEU A 131 -5.12 2.54 21.33
C LEU A 131 -4.01 1.49 21.43
N SER A 132 -4.35 0.22 21.17
CA SER A 132 -3.36 -0.78 20.82
C SER A 132 -2.77 -0.49 19.43
N GLY A 133 -1.60 -1.07 19.12
CA GLY A 133 -0.97 -0.91 17.79
C GLY A 133 -1.91 -1.28 16.64
N GLY A 134 -2.65 -2.41 16.79
CA GLY A 134 -3.63 -2.82 15.77
C GLY A 134 -4.85 -1.91 15.69
N GLN A 135 -5.27 -1.28 16.78
CA GLN A 135 -6.34 -0.26 16.76
C GLN A 135 -5.85 1.01 16.06
N ALA A 136 -4.64 1.47 16.38
CA ALA A 136 -4.04 2.62 15.72
C ALA A 136 -3.88 2.40 14.20
N GLN A 137 -3.49 1.20 13.79
CA GLN A 137 -3.37 0.83 12.37
C GLN A 137 -4.74 0.83 11.67
N ARG A 138 -5.79 0.30 12.32
CA ARG A 138 -7.16 0.38 11.78
C ARG A 138 -7.65 1.81 11.64
N ALA A 139 -7.33 2.69 12.59
CA ALA A 139 -7.64 4.11 12.51
C ALA A 139 -6.91 4.79 11.32
N ALA A 140 -5.63 4.44 11.09
CA ALA A 140 -4.88 4.92 9.92
C ALA A 140 -5.49 4.46 8.60
N ILE A 141 -5.98 3.20 8.53
CA ILE A 141 -6.71 2.70 7.36
C ILE A 141 -7.99 3.50 7.14
N ALA A 142 -8.80 3.73 8.20
CA ALA A 142 -10.02 4.52 8.10
C ALA A 142 -9.73 5.96 7.61
N ARG A 143 -8.66 6.60 8.13
CA ARG A 143 -8.21 7.92 7.67
C ARG A 143 -7.82 7.91 6.21
N GLY A 144 -7.06 6.92 5.76
CA GLY A 144 -6.64 6.78 4.36
C GLY A 144 -7.82 6.56 3.38
N LEU A 145 -8.96 6.10 3.88
CA LEU A 145 -10.18 5.88 3.10
C LEU A 145 -11.14 7.08 3.12
N PHE A 146 -10.87 8.09 3.93
CA PHE A 146 -11.80 9.20 4.15
C PHE A 146 -12.04 10.05 2.90
N SER A 147 -11.00 10.32 2.13
CA SER A 147 -11.08 11.06 0.86
C SER A 147 -11.73 10.27 -0.29
N HIS A 148 -12.25 9.06 -0.04
CA HIS A 148 -12.74 8.14 -1.07
C HIS A 148 -11.74 7.88 -2.20
N PRO A 149 -10.50 7.48 -1.87
CA PRO A 149 -9.48 7.27 -2.87
C PRO A 149 -9.87 6.14 -3.83
N ARG A 150 -9.33 6.18 -5.04
CA ARG A 150 -9.41 5.09 -6.02
C ARG A 150 -8.15 4.22 -5.99
N VAL A 151 -7.05 4.78 -5.52
CA VAL A 151 -5.76 4.11 -5.34
C VAL A 151 -5.37 4.20 -3.88
N LEU A 152 -4.99 3.08 -3.27
CA LEU A 152 -4.51 3.01 -1.90
C LEU A 152 -3.08 2.50 -1.88
N LEU A 153 -2.18 3.30 -1.36
CA LEU A 153 -0.75 2.99 -1.22
C LEU A 153 -0.46 2.68 0.24
N LEU A 154 0.21 1.56 0.51
CA LEU A 154 0.51 1.10 1.86
C LEU A 154 2.01 0.77 1.98
N ASP A 155 2.68 1.37 2.95
CA ASP A 155 4.08 1.11 3.28
C ASP A 155 4.16 0.25 4.53
N GLU A 156 4.44 -1.05 4.38
CA GLU A 156 4.57 -2.05 5.44
C GLU A 156 3.48 -1.97 6.54
N PRO A 157 2.18 -1.91 6.19
CA PRO A 157 1.11 -1.52 7.11
C PRO A 157 0.87 -2.51 8.26
N PHE A 158 1.48 -3.69 8.22
CA PHE A 158 1.25 -4.76 9.21
C PHE A 158 2.50 -5.16 9.97
N SER A 159 3.63 -4.46 9.78
CA SER A 159 4.92 -4.81 10.38
C SER A 159 4.94 -4.68 11.92
N ALA A 160 4.17 -3.73 12.48
CA ALA A 160 4.19 -3.39 13.90
C ALA A 160 3.08 -4.07 14.73
N VAL A 161 2.40 -5.09 14.19
CA VAL A 161 1.29 -5.79 14.88
C VAL A 161 1.56 -7.28 15.02
N ASP A 162 1.00 -7.89 16.08
CA ASP A 162 1.10 -9.33 16.31
C ASP A 162 0.43 -10.16 15.19
N ALA A 163 0.81 -11.44 15.09
CA ALA A 163 0.39 -12.30 13.99
C ALA A 163 -1.15 -12.44 13.85
N PHE A 164 -1.89 -12.51 14.97
CA PHE A 164 -3.34 -12.66 14.92
C PHE A 164 -4.04 -11.39 14.48
N THR A 165 -3.61 -10.24 15.01
CA THR A 165 -4.08 -8.91 14.60
C THR A 165 -3.75 -8.66 13.13
N ARG A 166 -2.55 -9.06 12.67
CA ARG A 166 -2.12 -8.97 11.27
C ARG A 166 -3.09 -9.69 10.34
N MET A 167 -3.44 -10.95 10.64
CA MET A 167 -4.41 -11.70 9.83
C MET A 167 -5.75 -10.98 9.72
N LYS A 168 -6.27 -10.45 10.82
CA LYS A 168 -7.54 -9.70 10.82
C LYS A 168 -7.46 -8.41 9.99
N LEU A 169 -6.33 -7.70 10.06
CA LEU A 169 -6.11 -6.49 9.26
C LEU A 169 -5.99 -6.78 7.76
N GLN A 170 -5.33 -7.86 7.40
CA GLN A 170 -5.22 -8.34 6.02
C GLN A 170 -6.60 -8.70 5.45
N ASP A 171 -7.42 -9.43 6.20
CA ASP A 171 -8.78 -9.78 5.81
C ASP A 171 -9.67 -8.53 5.67
N LEU A 172 -9.51 -7.56 6.59
CA LEU A 172 -10.17 -6.27 6.52
C LEU A 172 -9.77 -5.49 5.25
N LEU A 173 -8.47 -5.42 4.94
CA LEU A 173 -7.97 -4.74 3.74
C LEU A 173 -8.57 -5.36 2.48
N LEU A 174 -8.57 -6.69 2.35
CA LEU A 174 -9.17 -7.38 1.20
C LEU A 174 -10.67 -7.10 1.08
N LYS A 175 -11.39 -7.14 2.20
CA LYS A 175 -12.83 -6.83 2.23
C LYS A 175 -13.09 -5.40 1.74
N VAL A 176 -12.37 -4.42 2.28
CA VAL A 176 -12.55 -3.01 1.93
C VAL A 176 -12.12 -2.74 0.48
N ALA A 177 -10.98 -3.30 0.04
CA ALA A 177 -10.50 -3.16 -1.33
C ALA A 177 -11.54 -3.67 -2.33
N ARG A 178 -12.13 -4.85 -2.07
CA ARG A 178 -13.17 -5.44 -2.91
C ARG A 178 -14.47 -4.63 -2.89
N GLN A 179 -14.94 -4.21 -1.71
CA GLN A 179 -16.21 -3.47 -1.58
C GLN A 179 -16.17 -2.09 -2.24
N ARG A 180 -15.00 -1.48 -2.31
CA ARG A 180 -14.78 -0.13 -2.84
C ARG A 180 -14.09 -0.12 -4.20
N GLU A 181 -13.82 -1.30 -4.77
CA GLU A 181 -13.07 -1.46 -6.04
C GLU A 181 -11.73 -0.71 -6.04
N LEU A 182 -11.03 -0.72 -4.89
CA LEU A 182 -9.77 -0.02 -4.73
C LEU A 182 -8.66 -0.70 -5.52
N THR A 183 -7.87 0.10 -6.21
CA THR A 183 -6.55 -0.31 -6.69
C THR A 183 -5.57 -0.17 -5.54
N VAL A 184 -4.82 -1.23 -5.22
CA VAL A 184 -3.95 -1.25 -4.04
C VAL A 184 -2.51 -1.52 -4.46
N LEU A 185 -1.58 -0.71 -3.99
CA LEU A 185 -0.14 -0.99 -4.01
C LEU A 185 0.36 -1.13 -2.58
N LEU A 186 0.79 -2.33 -2.23
CA LEU A 186 1.28 -2.70 -0.92
C LEU A 186 2.79 -2.93 -0.98
N VAL A 187 3.56 -2.20 -0.20
CA VAL A 187 4.97 -2.53 0.07
C VAL A 187 5.02 -3.44 1.28
N THR A 188 5.71 -4.56 1.16
CA THR A 188 5.95 -5.50 2.26
C THR A 188 7.26 -6.26 2.07
N HIS A 189 7.84 -6.73 3.18
CA HIS A 189 8.95 -7.68 3.19
C HIS A 189 8.48 -9.12 3.50
N ASP A 190 7.18 -9.31 3.81
CA ASP A 190 6.60 -10.60 4.13
C ASP A 190 6.02 -11.24 2.87
N ILE A 191 6.65 -12.35 2.42
CA ILE A 191 6.25 -13.07 1.20
C ILE A 191 4.87 -13.71 1.38
N ASP A 192 4.55 -14.24 2.55
CA ASP A 192 3.25 -14.88 2.83
C ASP A 192 2.12 -13.85 2.76
N GLU A 193 2.38 -12.64 3.24
CA GLU A 193 1.48 -11.50 3.11
C GLU A 193 1.24 -11.14 1.64
N ALA A 194 2.32 -10.97 0.87
CA ALA A 194 2.22 -10.68 -0.56
C ALA A 194 1.44 -11.76 -1.31
N LEU A 195 1.73 -13.04 -1.04
CA LEU A 195 1.05 -14.18 -1.64
C LEU A 195 -0.44 -14.23 -1.29
N TYR A 196 -0.80 -13.91 -0.06
CA TYR A 196 -2.19 -13.92 0.39
C TYR A 196 -3.01 -12.77 -0.20
N LEU A 197 -2.44 -11.55 -0.19
CA LEU A 197 -3.17 -10.32 -0.49
C LEU A 197 -3.22 -9.97 -1.98
N SER A 198 -2.25 -10.39 -2.82
CA SER A 198 -2.04 -9.74 -4.11
C SER A 198 -2.52 -10.55 -5.30
N ASP A 199 -3.02 -9.89 -6.31
CA ASP A 199 -3.28 -10.46 -7.62
C ASP A 199 -1.98 -10.58 -8.44
N ARG A 200 -1.00 -9.71 -8.11
CA ARG A 200 0.33 -9.67 -8.70
C ARG A 200 1.35 -9.23 -7.68
N ILE A 201 2.51 -9.86 -7.69
CA ILE A 201 3.65 -9.53 -6.85
C ILE A 201 4.78 -9.06 -7.75
N ILE A 202 5.37 -7.93 -7.42
CA ILE A 202 6.50 -7.35 -8.13
C ILE A 202 7.70 -7.38 -7.20
N LEU A 203 8.77 -8.02 -7.62
CA LEU A 203 10.05 -8.00 -6.95
C LEU A 203 10.93 -6.92 -7.56
N LEU A 204 11.42 -5.98 -6.75
CA LEU A 204 12.47 -5.04 -7.14
C LEU A 204 13.83 -5.71 -6.99
N ASP A 205 14.51 -5.88 -8.10
CA ASP A 205 15.80 -6.58 -8.21
C ASP A 205 16.99 -5.66 -7.84
N GLY A 206 17.00 -5.07 -6.66
CA GLY A 206 18.17 -4.37 -6.13
C GLY A 206 18.52 -3.01 -6.77
N VAL A 207 19.51 -2.33 -6.20
CA VAL A 207 19.91 -0.98 -6.61
C VAL A 207 20.58 -0.99 -7.98
N GLY A 208 19.99 -0.27 -8.92
CA GLY A 208 20.56 -0.08 -10.26
C GLY A 208 20.31 -1.23 -11.24
N SER A 209 19.50 -2.23 -10.87
CA SER A 209 18.99 -3.23 -11.82
C SER A 209 17.73 -2.69 -12.52
N PRO A 210 17.65 -2.76 -13.84
CA PRO A 210 16.43 -2.36 -14.55
C PRO A 210 15.31 -3.41 -14.46
N ALA A 211 15.58 -4.56 -13.86
CA ALA A 211 14.68 -5.68 -13.87
C ALA A 211 13.70 -5.67 -12.70
N VAL A 212 12.43 -5.68 -13.01
CA VAL A 212 11.37 -6.10 -12.10
C VAL A 212 10.93 -7.51 -12.47
N THR A 213 10.84 -8.39 -11.48
CA THR A 213 10.32 -9.74 -11.70
C THR A 213 8.88 -9.81 -11.21
N GLU A 214 7.97 -10.29 -12.06
CA GLU A 214 6.56 -10.42 -11.71
C GLU A 214 6.20 -11.87 -11.38
N PHE A 215 5.41 -12.04 -10.31
CA PHE A 215 4.80 -13.29 -9.92
C PHE A 215 3.28 -13.12 -9.84
N ARG A 216 2.53 -14.18 -10.20
CA ARG A 216 1.07 -14.15 -10.18
C ARG A 216 0.55 -15.30 -9.31
N PRO A 217 0.12 -14.99 -8.09
CA PRO A 217 -0.57 -15.97 -7.26
C PRO A 217 -1.86 -16.47 -7.95
N PRO A 218 -2.33 -17.69 -7.62
CA PRO A 218 -3.59 -18.19 -8.15
C PRO A 218 -4.75 -17.24 -7.81
N PRO A 219 -5.84 -17.24 -8.62
CA PRO A 219 -7.01 -16.39 -8.36
C PRO A 219 -7.61 -16.64 -6.96
N ARG A 220 -8.20 -15.60 -6.39
CA ARG A 220 -8.97 -15.71 -5.14
C ARG A 220 -10.36 -16.35 -5.38
N PRO A 221 -10.98 -17.06 -4.40
CA PRO A 221 -10.53 -17.22 -3.01
C PRO A 221 -9.37 -18.20 -2.86
N ARG A 222 -8.41 -17.90 -1.98
CA ARG A 222 -7.30 -18.76 -1.62
C ARG A 222 -7.04 -18.69 -0.11
N GLY A 223 -6.68 -19.81 0.49
CA GLY A 223 -6.32 -19.90 1.89
C GLY A 223 -4.84 -19.58 2.13
N ARG A 224 -4.49 -19.19 3.35
CA ARG A 224 -3.08 -18.96 3.76
C ARG A 224 -2.21 -20.22 3.69
N GLY A 225 -2.82 -21.41 3.81
CA GLY A 225 -2.16 -22.70 3.71
C GLY A 225 -2.29 -23.39 2.36
N ASP A 226 -2.66 -22.70 1.30
CA ASP A 226 -2.83 -23.28 -0.03
C ASP A 226 -1.49 -23.81 -0.58
N VAL A 227 -1.47 -25.07 -0.99
CA VAL A 227 -0.27 -25.75 -1.51
C VAL A 227 0.27 -25.03 -2.77
N ALA A 228 -0.59 -24.46 -3.60
CA ALA A 228 -0.16 -23.69 -4.77
C ALA A 228 0.66 -22.45 -4.39
N LEU A 229 0.43 -21.86 -3.23
CA LEU A 229 1.22 -20.73 -2.72
C LEU A 229 2.62 -21.18 -2.27
N ALA A 230 2.79 -22.41 -1.78
CA ALA A 230 4.09 -22.90 -1.32
C ALA A 230 5.11 -23.00 -2.47
N ALA A 231 4.70 -23.50 -3.64
CA ALA A 231 5.57 -23.56 -4.81
C ALA A 231 5.97 -22.16 -5.30
N LEU A 232 5.02 -21.23 -5.32
CA LEU A 232 5.30 -19.85 -5.72
C LEU A 232 6.20 -19.14 -4.71
N LYS A 233 6.03 -19.40 -3.40
CA LYS A 233 6.89 -18.90 -2.32
C LYS A 233 8.34 -19.33 -2.55
N SER A 234 8.59 -20.62 -2.85
CA SER A 234 9.94 -21.12 -3.16
C SER A 234 10.54 -20.36 -4.34
N SER A 235 9.79 -20.18 -5.43
CA SER A 235 10.28 -19.45 -6.62
C SER A 235 10.63 -17.99 -6.30
N ILE A 236 9.86 -17.32 -5.43
CA ILE A 236 10.15 -15.95 -4.98
C ILE A 236 11.44 -15.92 -4.14
N ILE A 237 11.59 -16.88 -3.21
CA ILE A 237 12.78 -17.00 -2.36
C ILE A 237 14.03 -17.26 -3.21
N ASP A 238 13.97 -18.18 -4.15
CA ASP A 238 15.08 -18.49 -5.06
C ASP A 238 15.50 -17.26 -5.86
N ARG A 239 14.53 -16.48 -6.34
CA ARG A 239 14.82 -15.23 -7.06
C ARG A 239 15.44 -14.17 -6.14
N LEU A 240 14.94 -14.01 -4.91
CA LEU A 240 15.52 -13.11 -3.92
C LEU A 240 16.98 -13.48 -3.61
N HIS A 241 17.28 -14.77 -3.45
CA HIS A 241 18.65 -15.23 -3.26
C HIS A 241 19.54 -14.91 -4.46
N ALA A 242 19.05 -15.15 -5.70
CA ALA A 242 19.80 -14.87 -6.91
C ALA A 242 20.15 -13.38 -7.09
N VAL A 243 19.26 -12.49 -6.67
CA VAL A 243 19.45 -11.02 -6.74
C VAL A 243 20.42 -10.51 -5.67
N HIS A 244 20.54 -11.22 -4.53
CA HIS A 244 21.36 -10.81 -3.39
C HIS A 244 22.71 -11.55 -3.29
N ALA A 245 22.93 -12.52 -4.17
CA ALA A 245 24.17 -13.32 -4.21
C ALA A 245 25.30 -12.66 -5.00
N ILE A 246 25.14 -11.37 -5.39
CA ILE A 246 26.15 -10.57 -6.12
C ILE A 246 26.67 -9.45 -5.24
#